data_9e9f6ce1ba19e9456403e59a5878b45a
#
_entry.id   9e9f6ce1ba19e9456403e59a5878b45a
#
_cell.length_a   1.000
_cell.length_b   1.000
_cell.length_c   1.000
_cell.angle_alpha   90.00
_cell.angle_beta   90.00
_cell.angle_gamma   90.00
#
_symmetry.space_group_name_H-M   'P 1'
#
loop_
_entity.id
_entity.type
_entity.pdbx_description
1 polymer ?
#
loop_
_entity_poly.entity_id
_entity_poly.type
_entity_poly.pdbx_seq_one_letter_code
_entity_poly.pdbx_strand_id
1 'polypeptide(L)'
;MIEIPKITLGEVKSEIIDFSKIESESYIDASLDIKPQPIAISLGEKEYKGIYYPTPIGSYGDFSCIVGASKSKKTFFKSMLVAGYLGGNANLYSSIKGHNNYDKLVLEFDTEQSHFHTQRVTRRVIEMVGVNDERYKTYSLRQYEPKLRFEFIEYMLLESQFRNDIGLVSIDGFVDLVTDFNSLEQSTNLTEKLLQWTSKTKCHITGILHKNFGTSKPVGHVGSSILKKAETVIFIEREEELTKVTCEYSRNIAFDEFYFEVDKNHLPTVIEYTA
;
A
#
# COMPACT_ATOMS: atom_id res chain seq x y z
N MET A 1 23.24 53.45 0.55
CA MET A 1 21.83 53.18 0.22
C MET A 1 21.81 51.71 -0.24
N ILE A 2 21.17 50.87 0.54
CA ILE A 2 21.01 49.45 0.20
C ILE A 2 19.68 49.32 -0.54
N GLU A 3 19.70 48.98 -1.82
CA GLU A 3 18.49 48.72 -2.58
C GLU A 3 17.87 47.41 -2.11
N ILE A 4 16.65 47.49 -1.59
CA ILE A 4 15.83 46.33 -1.24
C ILE A 4 15.18 45.82 -2.55
N PRO A 5 15.40 44.58 -2.98
CA PRO A 5 14.74 44.05 -4.18
C PRO A 5 13.22 44.01 -3.96
N LYS A 6 12.46 44.59 -4.88
CA LYS A 6 11.02 44.47 -4.93
C LYS A 6 10.65 42.98 -5.18
N ILE A 7 10.09 42.35 -4.16
CA ILE A 7 9.45 41.02 -4.32
C ILE A 7 8.17 41.26 -5.10
N THR A 8 8.17 40.87 -6.36
CA THR A 8 6.95 40.79 -7.17
C THR A 8 6.18 39.58 -6.66
N LEU A 9 5.06 39.81 -5.99
CA LEU A 9 4.08 38.77 -5.69
C LEU A 9 3.63 38.17 -7.03
N GLY A 10 4.03 36.93 -7.29
CA GLY A 10 3.52 36.14 -8.43
C GLY A 10 2.00 36.06 -8.30
N GLU A 11 1.31 36.35 -9.40
CA GLU A 11 -0.12 36.16 -9.50
C GLU A 11 -0.47 34.71 -9.15
N VAL A 12 -1.18 34.50 -8.05
CA VAL A 12 -1.82 33.23 -7.75
C VAL A 12 -2.90 33.07 -8.82
N LYS A 13 -2.62 32.28 -9.87
CA LYS A 13 -3.64 31.84 -10.80
C LYS A 13 -4.63 30.99 -10.01
N SER A 14 -5.76 31.56 -9.64
CA SER A 14 -6.89 30.78 -9.18
C SER A 14 -7.30 29.87 -10.34
N GLU A 15 -7.05 28.57 -10.21
CA GLU A 15 -7.62 27.60 -11.16
C GLU A 15 -9.14 27.76 -11.12
N ILE A 16 -9.71 28.16 -12.26
CA ILE A 16 -11.17 28.23 -12.39
C ILE A 16 -11.68 26.80 -12.35
N ILE A 17 -12.40 26.44 -11.30
CA ILE A 17 -13.00 25.11 -11.15
C ILE A 17 -14.09 24.96 -12.21
N ASP A 18 -13.91 24.01 -13.11
CA ASP A 18 -14.89 23.65 -14.12
C ASP A 18 -15.89 22.61 -13.56
N PHE A 19 -16.98 23.10 -13.02
CA PHE A 19 -18.04 22.25 -12.48
C PHE A 19 -18.74 21.41 -13.54
N SER A 20 -18.81 21.86 -14.81
CA SER A 20 -19.41 21.08 -15.89
C SER A 20 -18.59 19.84 -16.21
N LYS A 21 -17.25 19.96 -16.10
CA LYS A 21 -16.35 18.82 -16.21
C LYS A 21 -16.56 17.84 -15.06
N ILE A 22 -16.64 18.34 -13.82
CA ILE A 22 -16.89 17.49 -12.64
C ILE A 22 -18.22 16.76 -12.79
N GLU A 23 -19.29 17.45 -13.21
CA GLU A 23 -20.61 16.86 -13.45
C GLU A 23 -20.52 15.71 -14.46
N SER A 24 -19.90 15.94 -15.62
CA SER A 24 -19.78 14.94 -16.68
C SER A 24 -18.94 13.72 -16.28
N GLU A 25 -17.87 13.92 -15.50
CA GLU A 25 -16.97 12.84 -15.04
C GLU A 25 -17.52 12.07 -13.84
N SER A 26 -18.42 12.68 -13.05
CA SER A 26 -18.95 12.07 -11.82
C SER A 26 -20.32 11.43 -11.97
N TYR A 27 -21.05 11.74 -13.04
CA TYR A 27 -22.37 11.16 -13.30
C TYR A 27 -22.29 9.65 -13.52
N ILE A 28 -23.10 8.90 -12.79
CA ILE A 28 -23.20 7.44 -12.92
C ILE A 28 -24.53 7.09 -13.58
N ASP A 29 -24.45 6.58 -14.79
CA ASP A 29 -25.61 6.04 -15.49
C ASP A 29 -25.84 4.58 -15.09
N ALA A 30 -26.92 4.32 -14.36
CA ALA A 30 -27.27 2.98 -13.89
C ALA A 30 -27.59 1.97 -15.01
N SER A 31 -27.80 2.44 -16.24
CA SER A 31 -28.01 1.57 -17.40
C SER A 31 -26.71 0.98 -17.98
N LEU A 32 -25.55 1.53 -17.60
CA LEU A 32 -24.24 1.07 -18.07
C LEU A 32 -23.74 -0.08 -17.22
N ASP A 33 -23.18 -1.11 -17.87
CA ASP A 33 -22.47 -2.20 -17.22
C ASP A 33 -21.04 -1.77 -16.87
N ILE A 34 -20.87 -1.19 -15.68
CA ILE A 34 -19.55 -0.77 -15.18
C ILE A 34 -18.85 -2.00 -14.62
N LYS A 35 -17.73 -2.37 -15.22
CA LYS A 35 -16.92 -3.50 -14.74
C LYS A 35 -16.25 -3.19 -13.40
N PRO A 36 -16.12 -4.19 -12.49
CA PRO A 36 -15.37 -4.03 -11.27
C PRO A 36 -13.91 -3.68 -11.56
N GLN A 37 -13.26 -3.02 -10.60
CA GLN A 37 -11.83 -2.72 -10.69
C GLN A 37 -11.02 -4.02 -10.82
N PRO A 38 -10.00 -4.05 -11.69
CA PRO A 38 -9.14 -5.23 -11.81
C PRO A 38 -8.39 -5.49 -10.49
N ILE A 39 -8.23 -6.75 -10.16
CA ILE A 39 -7.46 -7.18 -8.99
C ILE A 39 -5.97 -6.91 -9.24
N ALA A 40 -5.28 -6.32 -8.27
CA ALA A 40 -3.82 -6.17 -8.28
C ALA A 40 -3.14 -7.33 -7.57
N ILE A 41 -3.64 -7.72 -6.40
CA ILE A 41 -3.13 -8.82 -5.58
C ILE A 41 -4.32 -9.59 -5.00
N SER A 42 -4.25 -10.93 -5.03
CA SER A 42 -5.22 -11.81 -4.38
C SER A 42 -4.55 -12.80 -3.45
N LEU A 43 -5.33 -13.37 -2.53
CA LEU A 43 -4.92 -14.43 -1.63
C LEU A 43 -5.96 -15.54 -1.62
N GLY A 44 -5.58 -16.68 -2.17
CA GLY A 44 -6.50 -17.81 -2.33
C GLY A 44 -7.62 -17.54 -3.32
N GLU A 45 -8.54 -18.47 -3.38
CA GLU A 45 -9.71 -18.45 -4.27
C GLU A 45 -10.93 -18.90 -3.49
N LYS A 46 -12.11 -18.36 -3.83
CA LYS A 46 -13.40 -18.83 -3.27
C LYS A 46 -14.34 -19.23 -4.37
N GLU A 47 -15.04 -20.34 -4.11
CA GLU A 47 -16.06 -20.84 -5.03
C GLU A 47 -17.36 -20.07 -4.89
N TYR A 48 -17.92 -19.66 -6.04
CA TYR A 48 -19.26 -19.15 -6.15
C TYR A 48 -19.95 -19.75 -7.35
N LYS A 49 -21.02 -20.50 -7.14
CA LYS A 49 -21.81 -21.19 -8.19
C LYS A 49 -20.97 -22.09 -9.10
N GLY A 50 -20.01 -22.84 -8.54
CA GLY A 50 -19.14 -23.73 -9.27
C GLY A 50 -17.96 -23.06 -10.01
N ILE A 51 -17.77 -21.75 -9.81
CA ILE A 51 -16.65 -21.00 -10.40
C ILE A 51 -15.77 -20.48 -9.28
N TYR A 52 -14.45 -20.66 -9.41
CA TYR A 52 -13.46 -20.16 -8.47
C TYR A 52 -13.04 -18.75 -8.85
N TYR A 53 -13.11 -17.84 -7.88
CA TYR A 53 -12.72 -16.44 -8.04
C TYR A 53 -11.57 -16.10 -7.11
N PRO A 54 -10.52 -15.41 -7.59
CA PRO A 54 -9.47 -14.90 -6.72
C PRO A 54 -10.04 -14.01 -5.63
N THR A 55 -9.57 -14.17 -4.40
CA THR A 55 -10.00 -13.33 -3.27
C THR A 55 -9.10 -12.09 -3.20
N PRO A 56 -9.61 -10.88 -3.48
CA PRO A 56 -8.78 -9.69 -3.55
C PRO A 56 -8.19 -9.31 -2.19
N ILE A 57 -6.89 -9.06 -2.14
CA ILE A 57 -6.23 -8.26 -1.10
C ILE A 57 -6.29 -6.78 -1.47
N GLY A 58 -6.11 -6.48 -2.76
CA GLY A 58 -6.13 -5.14 -3.28
C GLY A 58 -6.46 -5.08 -4.76
N SER A 59 -7.24 -4.06 -5.13
CA SER A 59 -7.63 -3.75 -6.49
C SER A 59 -6.90 -2.53 -7.01
N TYR A 60 -6.68 -2.45 -8.32
CA TYR A 60 -6.15 -1.24 -8.95
C TYR A 60 -7.10 -0.05 -8.74
N GLY A 61 -6.55 1.09 -8.32
CA GLY A 61 -7.33 2.28 -8.02
C GLY A 61 -7.85 2.37 -6.59
N ASP A 62 -7.41 1.45 -5.70
CA ASP A 62 -7.76 1.48 -4.27
C ASP A 62 -6.52 1.24 -3.39
N PHE A 63 -6.68 1.24 -2.08
CA PHE A 63 -5.57 0.99 -1.16
C PHE A 63 -5.95 0.04 -0.02
N SER A 64 -4.95 -0.67 0.50
CA SER A 64 -5.06 -1.57 1.65
C SER A 64 -4.09 -1.17 2.76
N CYS A 65 -4.29 -1.69 3.97
CA CYS A 65 -3.35 -1.50 5.06
C CYS A 65 -3.06 -2.78 5.84
N ILE A 66 -1.83 -2.89 6.29
CA ILE A 66 -1.28 -3.97 7.12
C ILE A 66 -1.12 -3.42 8.54
N VAL A 67 -1.85 -3.97 9.50
CA VAL A 67 -1.88 -3.51 10.87
C VAL A 67 -1.30 -4.57 11.80
N GLY A 68 -0.49 -4.17 12.76
CA GLY A 68 0.04 -5.10 13.76
C GLY A 68 0.93 -4.42 14.78
N ALA A 69 1.20 -5.09 15.89
CA ALA A 69 2.10 -4.61 16.93
C ALA A 69 3.54 -4.42 16.40
N SER A 70 4.36 -3.67 17.13
CA SER A 70 5.80 -3.63 16.84
C SER A 70 6.36 -5.04 16.88
N LYS A 71 7.27 -5.37 15.95
CA LYS A 71 7.92 -6.69 15.82
C LYS A 71 6.97 -7.87 15.50
N SER A 72 5.76 -7.61 15.03
CA SER A 72 4.82 -8.67 14.59
C SER A 72 5.11 -9.22 13.18
N LYS A 73 6.28 -8.96 12.62
CA LYS A 73 6.71 -9.42 11.27
C LYS A 73 5.90 -8.83 10.09
N LYS A 74 5.27 -7.65 10.26
CA LYS A 74 4.52 -6.94 9.18
C LYS A 74 5.35 -6.75 7.90
N THR A 75 6.61 -6.34 8.04
CA THR A 75 7.53 -6.13 6.90
C THR A 75 7.83 -7.43 6.14
N PHE A 76 7.76 -8.60 6.79
CA PHE A 76 7.87 -9.89 6.11
C PHE A 76 6.63 -10.16 5.25
N PHE A 77 5.44 -9.96 5.81
CA PHE A 77 4.20 -10.10 5.04
C PHE A 77 4.13 -9.10 3.88
N LYS A 78 4.52 -7.85 4.09
CA LYS A 78 4.67 -6.86 3.02
C LYS A 78 5.60 -7.36 1.90
N SER A 79 6.74 -7.97 2.26
CA SER A 79 7.66 -8.56 1.26
C SER A 79 6.99 -9.68 0.45
N MET A 80 6.11 -10.49 1.08
CA MET A 80 5.34 -11.53 0.36
C MET A 80 4.39 -10.90 -0.66
N LEU A 81 3.68 -9.82 -0.31
CA LEU A 81 2.78 -9.12 -1.23
C LEU A 81 3.54 -8.54 -2.43
N VAL A 82 4.67 -7.86 -2.17
CA VAL A 82 5.51 -7.26 -3.22
C VAL A 82 6.09 -8.34 -4.14
N ALA A 83 6.65 -9.41 -3.56
CA ALA A 83 7.20 -10.51 -4.34
C ALA A 83 6.11 -11.24 -5.15
N GLY A 84 4.95 -11.48 -4.57
CA GLY A 84 3.80 -12.07 -5.27
C GLY A 84 3.34 -11.20 -6.45
N TYR A 85 3.28 -9.87 -6.26
CA TYR A 85 2.93 -8.95 -7.33
C TYR A 85 3.94 -8.96 -8.49
N LEU A 86 5.22 -9.12 -8.21
CA LEU A 86 6.28 -9.23 -9.21
C LEU A 86 6.33 -10.59 -9.93
N GLY A 87 5.52 -11.55 -9.48
CA GLY A 87 5.50 -12.90 -10.04
C GLY A 87 6.55 -13.84 -9.44
N GLY A 88 6.84 -13.64 -8.14
CA GLY A 88 7.82 -14.44 -7.41
C GLY A 88 7.48 -15.92 -7.26
N ASN A 89 8.37 -16.66 -6.60
CA ASN A 89 8.29 -18.11 -6.48
C ASN A 89 7.00 -18.59 -5.80
N ALA A 90 6.13 -19.25 -6.54
CA ALA A 90 4.85 -19.78 -6.09
C ALA A 90 4.95 -20.78 -4.92
N ASN A 91 6.08 -21.47 -4.75
CA ASN A 91 6.27 -22.44 -3.68
C ASN A 91 6.42 -21.81 -2.28
N LEU A 92 6.83 -20.53 -2.20
CA LEU A 92 7.00 -19.83 -0.94
C LEU A 92 5.72 -19.13 -0.45
N TYR A 93 4.86 -18.75 -1.39
CA TYR A 93 3.62 -17.99 -1.13
C TYR A 93 2.58 -18.29 -2.22
N SER A 94 2.35 -19.57 -2.49
CA SER A 94 1.47 -20.06 -3.56
C SER A 94 0.04 -19.51 -3.51
N SER A 95 -0.41 -19.12 -2.31
CA SER A 95 -1.74 -18.55 -2.12
C SER A 95 -1.80 -17.05 -2.45
N ILE A 96 -0.65 -16.33 -2.52
CA ILE A 96 -0.59 -14.91 -2.86
C ILE A 96 -0.23 -14.78 -4.34
N LYS A 97 -1.17 -14.24 -5.13
CA LYS A 97 -1.00 -14.05 -6.57
C LYS A 97 -1.03 -12.59 -6.94
N GLY A 98 -0.03 -12.13 -7.68
CA GLY A 98 -0.05 -10.85 -8.35
C GLY A 98 -0.78 -10.95 -9.70
N HIS A 99 -1.51 -9.90 -10.05
CA HIS A 99 -2.22 -9.78 -11.32
C HIS A 99 -1.60 -8.67 -12.18
N ASN A 100 -0.26 -8.63 -12.22
CA ASN A 100 0.50 -7.62 -12.96
C ASN A 100 0.57 -7.95 -14.46
N ASN A 101 -0.57 -7.90 -15.15
CA ASN A 101 -0.68 -8.26 -16.55
C ASN A 101 -0.03 -7.26 -17.53
N TYR A 102 0.47 -6.11 -17.03
CA TYR A 102 1.00 -5.00 -17.84
C TYR A 102 2.45 -4.68 -17.50
N ASP A 103 3.16 -5.57 -16.83
CA ASP A 103 4.56 -5.36 -16.39
C ASP A 103 4.81 -4.05 -15.63
N LYS A 104 3.83 -3.65 -14.83
CA LYS A 104 3.87 -2.41 -14.05
C LYS A 104 4.94 -2.45 -12.97
N LEU A 105 5.44 -1.25 -12.64
CA LEU A 105 6.45 -1.05 -11.61
C LEU A 105 5.89 -1.22 -10.20
N VAL A 106 6.77 -1.62 -9.31
CA VAL A 106 6.56 -1.56 -7.87
C VAL A 106 7.46 -0.49 -7.28
N LEU A 107 6.86 0.49 -6.59
CA LEU A 107 7.60 1.48 -5.81
C LEU A 107 7.43 1.17 -4.32
N GLU A 108 8.53 1.00 -3.62
CA GLU A 108 8.54 0.82 -2.17
C GLU A 108 9.22 2.01 -1.49
N PHE A 109 8.51 2.59 -0.52
CA PHE A 109 8.98 3.71 0.29
C PHE A 109 9.11 3.28 1.75
N ASP A 110 10.35 3.21 2.24
CA ASP A 110 10.65 2.89 3.63
C ASP A 110 10.94 4.19 4.40
N THR A 111 10.08 4.51 5.34
CA THR A 111 10.14 5.74 6.13
C THR A 111 10.70 5.52 7.54
N GLU A 112 10.86 4.26 7.96
CA GLU A 112 11.21 3.88 9.33
C GLU A 112 12.66 3.40 9.46
N GLN A 113 13.13 2.59 8.51
CA GLN A 113 14.37 1.84 8.65
C GLN A 113 15.60 2.61 8.11
N SER A 114 16.78 2.24 8.62
CA SER A 114 18.04 2.73 8.06
C SER A 114 18.31 2.12 6.68
N HIS A 115 19.13 2.77 5.85
CA HIS A 115 19.53 2.27 4.53
C HIS A 115 19.96 0.79 4.54
N PHE A 116 20.70 0.37 5.57
CA PHE A 116 21.13 -1.03 5.71
C PHE A 116 19.95 -1.99 5.87
N HIS A 117 18.97 -1.64 6.70
CA HIS A 117 17.81 -2.49 6.92
C HIS A 117 16.84 -2.45 5.75
N THR A 118 16.63 -1.29 5.13
CA THR A 118 15.86 -1.16 3.88
C THR A 118 16.47 -2.05 2.79
N GLN A 119 17.81 -2.03 2.62
CA GLN A 119 18.49 -2.91 1.67
C GLN A 119 18.26 -4.40 1.97
N ARG A 120 18.24 -4.80 3.24
CA ARG A 120 17.93 -6.20 3.61
C ARG A 120 16.51 -6.60 3.20
N VAL A 121 15.53 -5.72 3.37
CA VAL A 121 14.16 -5.94 2.92
C VAL A 121 14.12 -6.06 1.39
N THR A 122 14.78 -5.15 0.67
CA THR A 122 14.89 -5.20 -0.79
C THR A 122 15.49 -6.51 -1.27
N ARG A 123 16.60 -6.94 -0.67
CA ARG A 123 17.26 -8.23 -1.00
C ARG A 123 16.36 -9.42 -0.74
N ARG A 124 15.58 -9.40 0.35
CA ARG A 124 14.58 -10.44 0.63
C ARG A 124 13.57 -10.56 -0.50
N VAL A 125 13.00 -9.45 -0.96
CA VAL A 125 12.06 -9.46 -2.09
C VAL A 125 12.73 -10.01 -3.35
N ILE A 126 13.94 -9.56 -3.67
CA ILE A 126 14.71 -10.06 -4.82
C ILE A 126 14.95 -11.58 -4.72
N GLU A 127 15.29 -12.08 -3.54
CA GLU A 127 15.48 -13.52 -3.30
C GLU A 127 14.19 -14.31 -3.47
N MET A 128 13.07 -13.78 -2.98
CA MET A 128 11.74 -14.39 -3.15
C MET A 128 11.28 -14.40 -4.61
N VAL A 129 11.62 -13.38 -5.38
CA VAL A 129 11.35 -13.30 -6.83
C VAL A 129 12.30 -14.20 -7.62
N GLY A 130 13.51 -14.43 -7.11
CA GLY A 130 14.56 -15.23 -7.73
C GLY A 130 15.39 -14.49 -8.77
N VAL A 131 15.12 -13.24 -9.02
CA VAL A 131 15.84 -12.36 -9.98
C VAL A 131 15.81 -10.93 -9.50
N ASN A 132 16.86 -10.15 -9.82
CA ASN A 132 16.85 -8.71 -9.60
C ASN A 132 15.95 -8.04 -10.65
N ASP A 133 14.71 -7.79 -10.26
CA ASP A 133 13.68 -7.28 -11.16
C ASP A 133 13.79 -5.75 -11.26
N GLU A 134 14.04 -5.23 -12.46
CA GLU A 134 14.14 -3.79 -12.71
C GLU A 134 12.84 -3.03 -12.46
N ARG A 135 11.70 -3.73 -12.41
CA ARG A 135 10.41 -3.14 -12.05
C ARG A 135 10.29 -2.81 -10.57
N TYR A 136 11.16 -3.35 -9.72
CA TYR A 136 11.15 -3.11 -8.28
C TYR A 136 12.13 -1.99 -7.90
N LYS A 137 11.60 -0.90 -7.36
CA LYS A 137 12.36 0.28 -6.97
C LYS A 137 12.07 0.64 -5.52
N THR A 138 13.10 0.63 -4.67
CA THR A 138 13.01 0.90 -3.25
C THR A 138 13.69 2.24 -2.90
N TYR A 139 13.02 3.04 -2.08
CA TYR A 139 13.48 4.34 -1.61
C TYR A 139 13.50 4.38 -0.09
N SER A 140 14.66 4.67 0.52
CA SER A 140 14.82 4.87 1.96
C SER A 140 14.65 6.34 2.29
N LEU A 141 13.59 6.69 3.01
CA LEU A 141 13.18 8.07 3.27
C LEU A 141 13.34 8.51 4.73
N ARG A 142 13.84 7.64 5.60
CA ARG A 142 13.95 7.89 7.05
C ARG A 142 14.65 9.22 7.39
N GLN A 143 15.67 9.62 6.62
CA GLN A 143 16.45 10.84 6.88
C GLN A 143 15.70 12.14 6.59
N TYR A 144 14.57 12.07 5.89
CA TYR A 144 13.78 13.25 5.52
C TYR A 144 12.66 13.50 6.51
N GLU A 145 12.21 14.75 6.62
CA GLU A 145 11.06 15.13 7.42
C GLU A 145 9.75 14.58 6.82
N PRO A 146 8.70 14.37 7.65
CA PRO A 146 7.42 13.82 7.19
C PRO A 146 6.83 14.54 5.98
N LYS A 147 6.90 15.88 5.95
CA LYS A 147 6.43 16.68 4.82
C LYS A 147 7.17 16.36 3.53
N LEU A 148 8.50 16.27 3.57
CA LEU A 148 9.30 15.93 2.38
C LEU A 148 9.08 14.49 1.92
N ARG A 149 8.87 13.55 2.85
CA ARG A 149 8.50 12.17 2.50
C ARG A 149 7.18 12.14 1.71
N PHE A 150 6.17 12.84 2.23
CA PHE A 150 4.86 12.96 1.60
C PHE A 150 4.95 13.60 0.21
N GLU A 151 5.61 14.74 0.08
CA GLU A 151 5.79 15.47 -1.20
C GLU A 151 6.59 14.65 -2.21
N PHE A 152 7.62 13.91 -1.76
CA PHE A 152 8.38 13.03 -2.65
C PHE A 152 7.55 11.86 -3.16
N ILE A 153 6.74 11.23 -2.31
CA ILE A 153 5.82 10.16 -2.75
C ILE A 153 4.82 10.72 -3.76
N GLU A 154 4.22 11.87 -3.49
CA GLU A 154 3.30 12.52 -4.43
C GLU A 154 3.96 12.82 -5.78
N TYR A 155 5.17 13.38 -5.75
CA TYR A 155 5.97 13.60 -6.97
C TYR A 155 6.21 12.31 -7.75
N MET A 156 6.63 11.25 -7.07
CA MET A 156 6.88 9.95 -7.72
C MET A 156 5.64 9.40 -8.40
N LEU A 157 4.48 9.57 -7.77
CA LEU A 157 3.21 9.07 -8.28
C LEU A 157 2.64 9.91 -9.42
N LEU A 158 2.75 11.24 -9.37
CA LEU A 158 2.01 12.12 -10.26
C LEU A 158 2.86 12.84 -11.31
N GLU A 159 4.16 13.00 -11.08
CA GLU A 159 5.02 13.86 -11.90
C GLU A 159 6.24 13.12 -12.46
N SER A 160 6.76 12.08 -11.77
CA SER A 160 7.96 11.38 -12.20
C SER A 160 7.79 10.69 -13.57
N GLN A 161 8.91 10.30 -14.15
CA GLN A 161 8.92 9.51 -15.39
C GLN A 161 8.17 8.16 -15.25
N PHE A 162 7.94 7.69 -14.04
CA PHE A 162 7.29 6.40 -13.76
C PHE A 162 5.76 6.50 -13.62
N ARG A 163 5.19 7.70 -13.53
CA ARG A 163 3.78 7.95 -13.15
C ARG A 163 2.72 7.13 -13.90
N ASN A 164 2.99 6.76 -15.15
CA ASN A 164 2.05 5.98 -15.98
C ASN A 164 2.25 4.46 -15.89
N ASP A 165 3.36 4.02 -15.29
CA ASP A 165 3.76 2.62 -15.26
C ASP A 165 3.74 1.99 -13.87
N ILE A 166 3.27 2.73 -12.86
CA ILE A 166 3.17 2.24 -11.50
C ILE A 166 1.94 1.34 -11.36
N GLY A 167 2.14 0.16 -10.81
CA GLY A 167 1.04 -0.76 -10.53
C GLY A 167 0.84 -1.04 -9.05
N LEU A 168 1.95 -1.15 -8.29
CA LEU A 168 1.89 -1.33 -6.84
C LEU A 168 2.80 -0.30 -6.15
N VAL A 169 2.28 0.28 -5.08
CA VAL A 169 3.04 1.13 -4.16
C VAL A 169 3.00 0.51 -2.77
N SER A 170 4.16 0.41 -2.14
CA SER A 170 4.29 -0.08 -0.76
C SER A 170 4.88 1.02 0.12
N ILE A 171 4.22 1.36 1.21
CA ILE A 171 4.65 2.42 2.15
C ILE A 171 4.82 1.83 3.56
N ASP A 172 6.04 1.87 4.08
CA ASP A 172 6.39 1.40 5.43
C ASP A 172 6.84 2.59 6.27
N GLY A 173 5.99 3.33 6.93
CA GLY A 173 4.67 3.32 7.47
C GLY A 173 3.88 4.61 7.12
N PHE A 174 2.58 4.49 7.08
CA PHE A 174 1.69 5.62 6.79
C PHE A 174 1.77 6.75 7.82
N VAL A 175 1.97 6.41 9.09
CA VAL A 175 2.04 7.39 10.19
C VAL A 175 3.22 8.35 10.04
N ASP A 176 4.30 7.91 9.40
CA ASP A 176 5.51 8.71 9.22
C ASP A 176 5.40 9.78 8.10
N LEU A 177 4.26 9.85 7.44
CA LEU A 177 3.95 10.87 6.43
C LEU A 177 3.28 12.11 7.02
N VAL A 178 3.01 12.12 8.32
CA VAL A 178 2.43 13.25 9.04
C VAL A 178 3.31 13.64 10.23
N THR A 179 3.25 14.89 10.63
CA THR A 179 4.02 15.40 11.79
C THR A 179 3.30 15.14 13.12
N ASP A 180 1.97 15.05 13.09
CA ASP A 180 1.13 14.72 14.24
C ASP A 180 0.04 13.73 13.85
N PHE A 181 0.23 12.48 14.26
CA PHE A 181 -0.72 11.38 13.99
C PHE A 181 -2.06 11.50 14.76
N ASN A 182 -2.15 12.43 15.71
CA ASN A 182 -3.39 12.78 16.41
C ASN A 182 -4.10 14.01 15.82
N SER A 183 -3.49 14.69 14.86
CA SER A 183 -4.14 15.77 14.12
C SER A 183 -5.23 15.20 13.21
N LEU A 184 -6.48 15.60 13.44
CA LEU A 184 -7.60 15.21 12.58
C LEU A 184 -7.43 15.74 11.15
N GLU A 185 -6.94 16.97 11.01
CA GLU A 185 -6.69 17.60 9.72
C GLU A 185 -5.65 16.83 8.89
N GLN A 186 -4.47 16.54 9.47
CA GLN A 186 -3.43 15.79 8.78
C GLN A 186 -3.87 14.36 8.46
N SER A 187 -4.63 13.72 9.35
CA SER A 187 -5.17 12.38 9.17
C SER A 187 -6.18 12.32 8.01
N THR A 188 -7.06 13.30 7.94
CA THR A 188 -8.04 13.42 6.85
C THR A 188 -7.33 13.70 5.53
N ASN A 189 -6.39 14.66 5.51
CA ASN A 189 -5.63 15.00 4.31
C ASN A 189 -4.86 13.80 3.75
N LEU A 190 -4.12 13.06 4.59
CA LEU A 190 -3.40 11.85 4.15
C LEU A 190 -4.35 10.82 3.54
N THR A 191 -5.49 10.57 4.20
CA THR A 191 -6.46 9.58 3.71
C THR A 191 -7.08 10.00 2.38
N GLU A 192 -7.43 11.26 2.22
CA GLU A 192 -7.94 11.81 0.95
C GLU A 192 -6.89 11.76 -0.15
N LYS A 193 -5.62 12.03 0.18
CA LYS A 193 -4.52 11.89 -0.78
C LYS A 193 -4.32 10.45 -1.24
N LEU A 194 -4.41 9.46 -0.36
CA LEU A 194 -4.36 8.05 -0.76
C LEU A 194 -5.47 7.70 -1.76
N LEU A 195 -6.71 8.16 -1.53
CA LEU A 195 -7.82 8.00 -2.46
C LEU A 195 -7.58 8.72 -3.80
N GLN A 196 -7.07 9.95 -3.76
CA GLN A 196 -6.76 10.72 -4.97
C GLN A 196 -5.62 10.10 -5.78
N TRP A 197 -4.53 9.67 -5.12
CA TRP A 197 -3.39 9.05 -5.77
C TRP A 197 -3.79 7.77 -6.49
N THR A 198 -4.51 6.87 -5.80
CA THR A 198 -4.97 5.62 -6.39
C THR A 198 -5.97 5.84 -7.51
N SER A 199 -6.89 6.81 -7.37
CA SER A 199 -7.84 7.17 -8.43
C SER A 199 -7.16 7.71 -9.68
N LYS A 200 -6.12 8.56 -9.53
CA LYS A 200 -5.41 9.19 -10.66
C LYS A 200 -4.46 8.24 -11.35
N THR A 201 -3.67 7.48 -10.59
CA THR A 201 -2.62 6.61 -11.14
C THR A 201 -3.13 5.22 -11.50
N LYS A 202 -4.30 4.84 -10.98
CA LYS A 202 -4.84 3.48 -11.08
C LYS A 202 -3.90 2.40 -10.51
N CYS A 203 -2.93 2.76 -9.67
CA CYS A 203 -2.14 1.77 -8.93
C CYS A 203 -2.90 1.27 -7.69
N HIS A 204 -2.41 0.17 -7.10
CA HIS A 204 -2.78 -0.21 -5.73
C HIS A 204 -1.75 0.33 -4.76
N ILE A 205 -2.18 0.91 -3.63
CA ILE A 205 -1.29 1.33 -2.55
C ILE A 205 -1.51 0.41 -1.35
N THR A 206 -0.45 -0.20 -0.84
CA THR A 206 -0.48 -0.91 0.45
C THR A 206 0.46 -0.23 1.43
N GLY A 207 0.10 -0.15 2.71
CA GLY A 207 0.99 0.45 3.69
C GLY A 207 0.82 -0.09 5.09
N ILE A 208 1.83 0.15 5.93
CA ILE A 208 1.90 -0.37 7.29
C ILE A 208 1.37 0.65 8.29
N LEU A 209 0.59 0.13 9.24
CA LEU A 209 0.13 0.83 10.44
C LEU A 209 0.53 0.05 11.70
N HIS A 210 0.99 0.76 12.72
CA HIS A 210 1.23 0.18 14.03
C HIS A 210 -0.04 0.18 14.88
N LYS A 211 -0.25 -0.88 15.68
CA LYS A 211 -1.25 -0.92 16.75
C LYS A 211 -0.76 -0.11 17.96
N ASN A 212 -1.69 0.50 18.70
CA ASN A 212 -1.42 0.99 20.03
C ASN A 212 -1.05 -0.17 20.96
N PHE A 213 -0.13 0.08 21.89
CA PHE A 213 0.27 -0.93 22.85
C PHE A 213 -0.93 -1.39 23.71
N GLY A 214 -1.13 -2.71 23.79
CA GLY A 214 -2.19 -3.30 24.60
C GLY A 214 -3.61 -3.21 24.03
N THR A 215 -3.79 -2.77 22.79
CA THR A 215 -5.10 -2.69 22.14
C THR A 215 -5.08 -3.27 20.72
N SER A 216 -6.27 -3.59 20.17
CA SER A 216 -6.44 -3.93 18.75
C SER A 216 -6.51 -2.69 17.84
N LYS A 217 -6.54 -1.47 18.41
CA LYS A 217 -6.73 -0.23 17.64
C LYS A 217 -5.39 0.27 17.08
N PRO A 218 -5.35 0.74 15.83
CA PRO A 218 -4.16 1.38 15.27
C PRO A 218 -3.90 2.74 15.92
N VAL A 219 -2.68 3.24 15.74
CA VAL A 219 -2.21 4.48 16.37
C VAL A 219 -2.94 5.71 15.83
N GLY A 220 -3.54 6.48 16.76
CA GLY A 220 -4.02 7.84 16.55
C GLY A 220 -5.20 7.99 15.58
N HIS A 221 -5.46 9.24 15.21
CA HIS A 221 -6.49 9.58 14.23
C HIS A 221 -6.12 9.09 12.81
N VAL A 222 -4.84 9.09 12.45
CA VAL A 222 -4.35 8.57 11.15
C VAL A 222 -4.80 7.12 10.96
N GLY A 223 -4.50 6.25 11.93
CA GLY A 223 -4.91 4.85 11.85
C GLY A 223 -6.41 4.70 11.67
N SER A 224 -7.21 5.40 12.49
CA SER A 224 -8.68 5.33 12.43
C SER A 224 -9.24 5.84 11.10
N SER A 225 -8.64 6.88 10.52
CA SER A 225 -9.06 7.47 9.24
C SER A 225 -8.80 6.52 8.08
N ILE A 226 -7.60 5.94 8.03
CA ILE A 226 -7.16 5.00 6.99
C ILE A 226 -8.02 3.73 7.03
N LEU A 227 -8.26 3.13 8.21
CA LEU A 227 -9.07 1.92 8.33
C LEU A 227 -10.48 2.08 7.74
N LYS A 228 -11.10 3.25 7.92
CA LYS A 228 -12.45 3.53 7.42
C LYS A 228 -12.54 3.59 5.90
N LYS A 229 -11.43 3.84 5.22
CA LYS A 229 -11.40 4.09 3.77
C LYS A 229 -10.65 3.01 2.99
N ALA A 230 -9.79 2.23 3.65
CA ALA A 230 -9.10 1.12 3.02
C ALA A 230 -10.07 0.09 2.41
N GLU A 231 -9.70 -0.46 1.26
CA GLU A 231 -10.41 -1.59 0.64
C GLU A 231 -10.29 -2.83 1.50
N THR A 232 -9.07 -3.11 1.97
CA THR A 232 -8.77 -4.27 2.81
C THR A 232 -7.89 -3.86 3.99
N VAL A 233 -8.23 -4.34 5.17
CA VAL A 233 -7.45 -4.20 6.41
C VAL A 233 -6.98 -5.58 6.85
N ILE A 234 -5.66 -5.75 6.93
CA ILE A 234 -5.00 -7.01 7.23
C ILE A 234 -4.33 -6.90 8.58
N PHE A 235 -4.67 -7.80 9.50
CA PHE A 235 -4.02 -7.85 10.81
C PHE A 235 -2.93 -8.91 10.82
N ILE A 236 -1.78 -8.53 11.40
CA ILE A 236 -0.61 -9.39 11.58
C ILE A 236 -0.36 -9.54 13.08
N GLU A 237 -0.48 -10.75 13.57
CA GLU A 237 -0.28 -11.09 14.98
C GLU A 237 0.76 -12.19 15.12
N ARG A 238 1.67 -12.02 16.07
CA ARG A 238 2.65 -13.05 16.39
C ARG A 238 2.04 -14.01 17.42
N GLU A 239 2.01 -15.29 17.09
CA GLU A 239 1.61 -16.38 17.97
C GLU A 239 2.82 -17.33 18.09
N GLU A 240 3.57 -17.18 19.20
CA GLU A 240 4.83 -17.91 19.46
C GLU A 240 5.84 -17.74 18.32
N GLU A 241 6.14 -18.80 17.59
CA GLU A 241 7.04 -18.78 16.42
C GLU A 241 6.33 -18.44 15.10
N LEU A 242 5.01 -18.64 15.06
CA LEU A 242 4.18 -18.38 13.89
C LEU A 242 3.72 -16.93 13.81
N THR A 243 3.30 -16.54 12.66
CA THR A 243 2.68 -15.24 12.41
C THR A 243 1.33 -15.46 11.73
N LYS A 244 0.29 -15.06 12.44
CA LYS A 244 -1.10 -15.11 11.96
C LYS A 244 -1.41 -13.91 11.08
N VAL A 245 -2.07 -14.17 9.97
CA VAL A 245 -2.57 -13.15 9.03
C VAL A 245 -4.07 -13.29 8.91
N THR A 246 -4.80 -12.23 9.24
CA THR A 246 -6.26 -12.21 9.19
C THR A 246 -6.77 -11.02 8.38
N CYS A 247 -7.88 -11.22 7.66
CA CYS A 247 -8.63 -10.14 7.04
C CYS A 247 -9.63 -9.58 8.05
N GLU A 248 -9.30 -8.42 8.63
CA GLU A 248 -10.18 -7.76 9.62
C GLU A 248 -11.38 -7.11 8.95
N TYR A 249 -11.15 -6.39 7.85
CA TYR A 249 -12.16 -5.75 7.02
C TYR A 249 -11.82 -5.91 5.54
N SER A 250 -12.83 -6.14 4.72
CA SER A 250 -12.73 -6.07 3.27
C SER A 250 -14.03 -5.53 2.67
N ARG A 251 -13.91 -4.70 1.64
CA ARG A 251 -15.07 -4.32 0.79
C ARG A 251 -15.48 -5.46 -0.14
N ASN A 252 -14.56 -6.38 -0.38
CA ASN A 252 -14.74 -7.60 -1.16
C ASN A 252 -14.98 -8.81 -0.26
N ILE A 253 -14.89 -10.00 -0.82
CA ILE A 253 -14.90 -11.25 -0.05
C ILE A 253 -13.60 -11.32 0.76
N ALA A 254 -13.72 -11.51 2.09
CA ALA A 254 -12.56 -11.67 2.95
C ALA A 254 -11.81 -12.96 2.62
N PHE A 255 -10.48 -12.92 2.59
CA PHE A 255 -9.66 -14.11 2.48
C PHE A 255 -9.64 -14.90 3.81
N ASP A 256 -9.36 -16.19 3.74
CA ASP A 256 -9.25 -17.04 4.90
C ASP A 256 -7.94 -16.79 5.65
N GLU A 257 -7.98 -16.83 6.98
CA GLU A 257 -6.78 -16.67 7.79
C GLU A 257 -5.73 -17.73 7.45
N PHE A 258 -4.48 -17.34 7.56
CA PHE A 258 -3.36 -18.24 7.36
C PHE A 258 -2.20 -17.89 8.27
N TYR A 259 -1.22 -18.77 8.31
CA TYR A 259 -0.01 -18.59 9.08
C TYR A 259 1.22 -18.62 8.20
N PHE A 260 2.23 -17.86 8.59
CA PHE A 260 3.57 -17.99 8.02
C PHE A 260 4.62 -18.02 9.12
N GLU A 261 5.73 -18.64 8.84
CA GLU A 261 6.96 -18.57 9.64
C GLU A 261 8.05 -17.84 8.86
N VAL A 262 9.12 -17.47 9.58
CA VAL A 262 10.33 -16.94 8.96
C VAL A 262 11.43 -17.98 9.15
N ASP A 263 11.92 -18.51 8.06
CA ASP A 263 12.94 -19.57 8.04
C ASP A 263 14.33 -19.05 8.48
N LYS A 264 15.31 -19.96 8.53
CA LYS A 264 16.71 -19.65 8.88
C LYS A 264 17.42 -18.71 7.90
N ASN A 265 16.90 -18.56 6.70
CA ASN A 265 17.39 -17.64 5.66
C ASN A 265 16.70 -16.27 5.73
N HIS A 266 15.85 -16.06 6.73
CA HIS A 266 15.01 -14.86 6.88
C HIS A 266 14.00 -14.68 5.73
N LEU A 267 13.51 -15.77 5.15
CA LEU A 267 12.43 -15.78 4.18
C LEU A 267 11.11 -16.20 4.82
N PRO A 268 10.00 -15.52 4.53
CA PRO A 268 8.69 -15.93 5.00
C PRO A 268 8.18 -17.13 4.20
N THR A 269 7.66 -18.14 4.87
CA THR A 269 7.08 -19.33 4.26
C THR A 269 5.67 -19.55 4.81
N VAL A 270 4.69 -19.69 3.93
CA VAL A 270 3.29 -19.97 4.32
C VAL A 270 3.23 -21.40 4.85
N ILE A 271 2.56 -21.55 5.98
CA ILE A 271 2.27 -22.86 6.57
C ILE A 271 0.84 -23.21 6.16
N GLU A 272 0.68 -24.31 5.42
CA GLU A 272 -0.63 -24.87 5.15
C GLU A 272 -1.19 -25.46 6.45
N TYR A 273 -2.22 -24.84 7.00
CA TYR A 273 -2.97 -25.39 8.09
C TYR A 273 -3.91 -26.47 7.53
N THR A 274 -3.53 -27.73 7.65
CA THR A 274 -4.49 -28.83 7.57
C THR A 274 -5.27 -28.84 8.89
N ALA A 275 -6.48 -28.26 8.86
CA ALA A 275 -7.43 -28.37 9.96
C ALA A 275 -7.89 -29.81 10.19
#